data_0418dd033e5ef2b92445246f4cd22232
#
_entry.id   0418dd033e5ef2b92445246f4cd22232
#
_cell.length_a   1.000
_cell.length_b   1.000
_cell.length_c   1.000
_cell.angle_alpha   90.00
_cell.angle_beta   90.00
_cell.angle_gamma   90.00
#
_symmetry.space_group_name_H-M   'P 1'
#
loop_
_entity.id
_entity.type
_entity.pdbx_description
1 polymer ?
#
loop_
_entity_poly.entity_id
_entity_poly.type
_entity_poly.pdbx_seq_one_letter_code
_entity_poly.pdbx_strand_id
1 'polypeptide(L)'
;LRATSENRQLFARKSTMAVTRTFSIIKPDATRRNLTGAVTKMLEEAGLRVVASKRIAMTREQAEGFYGVHRERPFFNDLVSFMTSGPVVVQVLEGEDAVKRNRDVMGATNPADAAEGTIRKALAESIEANSVHGSDSDENAAIEIAFFFKPEELVG
;
A
#
# COMPACT_ATOMS: atom_id res chain seq x y z
N LEU A 1 30.78 30.42 -5.59
CA LEU A 1 31.45 29.12 -5.64
C LEU A 1 30.68 28.17 -6.55
N ARG A 2 31.29 27.82 -7.65
CA ARG A 2 30.69 26.86 -8.58
C ARG A 2 30.96 25.45 -8.06
N ALA A 3 29.89 24.67 -7.87
CA ALA A 3 29.99 23.25 -7.58
C ALA A 3 30.69 22.55 -8.73
N THR A 4 31.67 21.67 -8.42
CA THR A 4 32.33 20.86 -9.44
C THR A 4 31.35 19.93 -10.13
N SER A 5 31.65 19.48 -11.35
CA SER A 5 30.80 18.54 -12.07
C SER A 5 30.58 17.24 -11.29
N GLU A 6 31.59 16.81 -10.52
CA GLU A 6 31.51 15.63 -9.66
C GLU A 6 30.51 15.82 -8.53
N ASN A 7 30.52 16.99 -7.88
CA ASN A 7 29.57 17.33 -6.83
C ASN A 7 28.13 17.39 -7.36
N ARG A 8 27.96 17.89 -8.60
CA ARG A 8 26.63 17.91 -9.23
C ARG A 8 26.11 16.50 -9.53
N GLN A 9 26.99 15.63 -10.02
CA GLN A 9 26.61 14.23 -10.29
C GLN A 9 26.28 13.48 -9.01
N LEU A 10 27.07 13.69 -7.94
CA LEU A 10 26.82 13.06 -6.65
C LEU A 10 25.52 13.55 -6.03
N PHE A 11 25.26 14.86 -6.12
CA PHE A 11 24.01 15.45 -5.61
C PHE A 11 22.81 14.96 -6.43
N ALA A 12 22.93 14.90 -7.75
CA ALA A 12 21.91 14.36 -8.63
C ALA A 12 21.61 12.88 -8.33
N ARG A 13 22.64 12.06 -8.05
CA ARG A 13 22.45 10.66 -7.66
C ARG A 13 21.71 10.50 -6.33
N LYS A 14 21.98 11.39 -5.36
CA LYS A 14 21.27 11.38 -4.06
C LYS A 14 19.83 11.84 -4.18
N SER A 15 19.53 12.74 -5.14
CA SER A 15 18.20 13.26 -5.39
C SER A 15 17.40 12.45 -6.42
N THR A 16 18.04 11.44 -7.06
CA THR A 16 17.43 10.66 -8.14
C THR A 16 17.06 9.23 -7.76
N MET A 17 16.71 8.97 -6.50
CA MET A 17 15.98 7.74 -6.23
C MET A 17 14.73 7.76 -7.11
N ALA A 18 14.56 6.71 -7.90
CA ALA A 18 13.45 6.65 -8.84
C ALA A 18 12.12 6.82 -8.11
N VAL A 19 11.33 7.75 -8.58
CA VAL A 19 9.95 7.89 -8.16
C VAL A 19 9.17 6.75 -8.80
N THR A 20 8.56 5.93 -7.97
CA THR A 20 7.80 4.76 -8.40
C THR A 20 6.40 4.80 -7.79
N ARG A 21 5.58 3.82 -8.13
CA ARG A 21 4.22 3.70 -7.62
C ARG A 21 4.02 2.33 -7.00
N THR A 22 3.18 2.28 -5.98
CA THR A 22 2.78 1.03 -5.34
C THR A 22 1.28 1.01 -5.11
N PHE A 23 0.73 -0.18 -4.95
CA PHE A 23 -0.68 -0.36 -4.69
C PHE A 23 -0.90 -0.61 -3.19
N SER A 24 -1.94 0.01 -2.66
CA SER A 24 -2.30 -0.09 -1.24
C SER A 24 -3.80 -0.36 -1.10
N ILE A 25 -4.16 -1.16 -0.11
CA ILE A 25 -5.55 -1.30 0.31
C ILE A 25 -5.64 -0.97 1.79
N ILE A 26 -6.61 -0.15 2.16
CA ILE A 26 -7.05 0.01 3.54
C ILE A 26 -8.17 -0.99 3.73
N LYS A 27 -7.95 -1.96 4.62
CA LYS A 27 -8.79 -3.15 4.79
C LYS A 27 -10.05 -2.88 5.61
N PRO A 28 -11.04 -3.79 5.57
CA PRO A 28 -12.32 -3.59 6.27
C PRO A 28 -12.19 -3.35 7.78
N ASP A 29 -11.21 -3.94 8.44
CA ASP A 29 -11.01 -3.70 9.88
C ASP A 29 -10.68 -2.24 10.20
N ALA A 30 -9.97 -1.56 9.30
CA ALA A 30 -9.64 -0.15 9.48
C ALA A 30 -10.80 0.76 9.03
N THR A 31 -11.45 0.45 7.91
CA THR A 31 -12.55 1.30 7.41
C THR A 31 -13.74 1.30 8.37
N ARG A 32 -14.11 0.15 8.95
CA ARG A 32 -15.23 0.09 9.91
C ARG A 32 -14.95 0.84 11.21
N ARG A 33 -13.68 0.99 11.57
CA ARG A 33 -13.27 1.77 12.75
C ARG A 33 -13.01 3.24 12.43
N ASN A 34 -13.32 3.65 11.19
CA ASN A 34 -13.15 5.03 10.72
C ASN A 34 -11.69 5.50 10.77
N LEU A 35 -10.76 4.62 10.37
CA LEU A 35 -9.33 4.88 10.40
C LEU A 35 -8.72 5.19 9.03
N THR A 36 -9.54 5.36 7.99
CA THR A 36 -9.05 5.68 6.64
C THR A 36 -8.15 6.91 6.64
N GLY A 37 -8.57 7.97 7.31
CA GLY A 37 -7.79 9.20 7.42
C GLY A 37 -6.51 9.03 8.22
N ALA A 38 -6.54 8.27 9.30
CA ALA A 38 -5.36 8.00 10.12
C ALA A 38 -4.30 7.23 9.31
N VAL A 39 -4.70 6.22 8.55
CA VAL A 39 -3.80 5.46 7.67
C VAL A 39 -3.21 6.37 6.61
N THR A 40 -4.04 7.13 5.91
CA THR A 40 -3.61 8.04 4.84
C THR A 40 -2.64 9.10 5.36
N LYS A 41 -2.90 9.64 6.55
CA LYS A 41 -1.97 10.59 7.20
C LYS A 41 -0.60 9.98 7.40
N MET A 42 -0.52 8.76 7.91
CA MET A 42 0.76 8.07 8.13
C MET A 42 1.50 7.82 6.81
N LEU A 43 0.78 7.48 5.75
CA LEU A 43 1.36 7.30 4.42
C LEU A 43 1.93 8.62 3.87
N GLU A 44 1.17 9.70 3.99
CA GLU A 44 1.61 11.02 3.52
C GLU A 44 2.79 11.56 4.32
N GLU A 45 2.79 11.38 5.63
CA GLU A 45 3.91 11.77 6.50
C GLU A 45 5.19 10.99 6.17
N ALA A 46 5.05 9.77 5.66
CA ALA A 46 6.18 8.95 5.21
C ALA A 46 6.72 9.37 3.83
N GLY A 47 6.11 10.38 3.19
CA GLY A 47 6.55 10.88 1.89
C GLY A 47 5.89 10.19 0.70
N LEU A 48 4.76 9.50 0.94
CA LEU A 48 3.98 8.87 -0.13
C LEU A 48 2.80 9.77 -0.50
N ARG A 49 2.60 9.95 -1.81
CA ARG A 49 1.53 10.77 -2.36
C ARG A 49 0.42 9.87 -2.89
N VAL A 50 -0.81 10.12 -2.50
CA VAL A 50 -1.97 9.41 -3.06
C VAL A 50 -2.29 10.01 -4.42
N VAL A 51 -2.11 9.23 -5.49
CA VAL A 51 -2.37 9.67 -6.87
C VAL A 51 -3.65 9.05 -7.44
N ALA A 52 -4.25 8.11 -6.74
CA ALA A 52 -5.58 7.57 -7.03
C ALA A 52 -6.13 6.91 -5.77
N SER A 53 -7.43 7.01 -5.58
CA SER A 53 -8.09 6.46 -4.40
C SER A 53 -9.56 6.17 -4.72
N LYS A 54 -10.03 4.99 -4.34
CA LYS A 54 -11.44 4.60 -4.47
C LYS A 54 -11.90 3.87 -3.23
N ARG A 55 -13.05 4.26 -2.70
CA ARG A 55 -13.74 3.49 -1.67
C ARG A 55 -14.75 2.56 -2.35
N ILE A 56 -14.58 1.27 -2.19
CA ILE A 56 -15.40 0.26 -2.86
C ILE A 56 -15.87 -0.82 -1.89
N ALA A 57 -16.98 -1.46 -2.24
CA ALA A 57 -17.35 -2.76 -1.70
C ALA A 57 -16.79 -3.80 -2.66
N MET A 58 -15.69 -4.44 -2.27
CA MET A 58 -15.05 -5.45 -3.13
C MET A 58 -16.01 -6.62 -3.34
N THR A 59 -16.22 -7.00 -4.60
CA THR A 59 -17.04 -8.18 -4.90
C THR A 59 -16.24 -9.45 -4.60
N ARG A 60 -16.94 -10.57 -4.41
CA ARG A 60 -16.27 -11.85 -4.22
C ARG A 60 -15.37 -12.19 -5.42
N GLU A 61 -15.84 -11.91 -6.63
CA GLU A 61 -15.06 -12.14 -7.85
C GLU A 61 -13.77 -11.30 -7.87
N GLN A 62 -13.86 -10.04 -7.47
CA GLN A 62 -12.68 -9.17 -7.37
C GLN A 62 -11.68 -9.69 -6.34
N ALA A 63 -12.16 -10.09 -5.17
CA ALA A 63 -11.30 -10.63 -4.13
C ALA A 63 -10.65 -11.95 -4.56
N GLU A 64 -11.40 -12.85 -5.16
CA GLU A 64 -10.88 -14.11 -5.68
C GLU A 64 -9.84 -13.90 -6.79
N GLY A 65 -10.07 -12.95 -7.67
CA GLY A 65 -9.13 -12.59 -8.73
C GLY A 65 -7.87 -11.94 -8.20
N PHE A 66 -8.01 -10.99 -7.30
CA PHE A 66 -6.89 -10.26 -6.71
C PHE A 66 -5.97 -11.18 -5.91
N TYR A 67 -6.54 -12.05 -5.09
CA TYR A 67 -5.79 -13.01 -4.27
C TYR A 67 -5.61 -14.37 -4.92
N GLY A 68 -5.78 -14.46 -6.23
CA GLY A 68 -5.75 -15.74 -6.97
C GLY A 68 -4.49 -16.56 -6.81
N VAL A 69 -3.33 -15.92 -6.55
CA VAL A 69 -2.06 -16.59 -6.28
C VAL A 69 -2.12 -17.44 -5.00
N HIS A 70 -3.07 -17.17 -4.11
CA HIS A 70 -3.26 -17.89 -2.85
C HIS A 70 -4.39 -18.92 -2.93
N ARG A 71 -4.96 -19.17 -4.10
CA ARG A 71 -6.15 -20.00 -4.30
C ARG A 71 -6.05 -21.38 -3.69
N GLU A 72 -4.86 -21.98 -3.69
CA GLU A 72 -4.59 -23.29 -3.11
C GLU A 72 -4.26 -23.25 -1.61
N ARG A 73 -4.20 -22.06 -1.02
CA ARG A 73 -3.86 -21.91 0.40
C ARG A 73 -5.10 -22.14 1.29
N PRO A 74 -4.93 -22.74 2.48
CA PRO A 74 -6.06 -22.97 3.40
C PRO A 74 -6.77 -21.69 3.83
N PHE A 75 -6.05 -20.56 3.90
CA PHE A 75 -6.60 -19.29 4.33
C PHE A 75 -7.34 -18.53 3.21
N PHE A 76 -7.36 -19.04 1.98
CA PHE A 76 -7.90 -18.28 0.84
C PHE A 76 -9.36 -17.86 1.03
N ASN A 77 -10.23 -18.80 1.43
CA ASN A 77 -11.64 -18.49 1.62
C ASN A 77 -11.89 -17.50 2.76
N ASP A 78 -11.12 -17.62 3.84
CA ASP A 78 -11.22 -16.68 4.97
C ASP A 78 -10.75 -15.29 4.56
N LEU A 79 -9.68 -15.20 3.77
CA LEU A 79 -9.18 -13.94 3.24
C LEU A 79 -10.22 -13.27 2.33
N VAL A 80 -10.82 -14.02 1.41
CA VAL A 80 -11.87 -13.50 0.52
C VAL A 80 -13.07 -13.02 1.33
N SER A 81 -13.50 -13.80 2.31
CA SER A 81 -14.62 -13.43 3.19
C SER A 81 -14.31 -12.17 3.99
N PHE A 82 -13.08 -12.04 4.51
CA PHE A 82 -12.67 -10.85 5.24
C PHE A 82 -12.66 -9.62 4.33
N MET A 83 -12.05 -9.71 3.16
CA MET A 83 -11.92 -8.57 2.24
C MET A 83 -13.25 -8.11 1.64
N THR A 84 -14.28 -8.97 1.67
CA THR A 84 -15.63 -8.64 1.20
C THR A 84 -16.59 -8.30 2.36
N SER A 85 -16.10 -8.31 3.60
CA SER A 85 -16.93 -8.09 4.79
C SER A 85 -17.34 -6.64 5.03
N GLY A 86 -16.71 -5.71 4.35
CA GLY A 86 -17.00 -4.28 4.46
C GLY A 86 -16.25 -3.48 3.41
N PRO A 87 -16.44 -2.16 3.37
CA PRO A 87 -15.74 -1.31 2.42
C PRO A 87 -14.22 -1.37 2.58
N VAL A 88 -13.53 -1.24 1.47
CA VAL A 88 -12.07 -1.08 1.42
C VAL A 88 -11.76 0.20 0.67
N VAL A 89 -10.57 0.75 0.90
CA VAL A 89 -10.05 1.86 0.10
C VAL A 89 -8.85 1.34 -0.67
N VAL A 90 -8.97 1.31 -2.00
CA VAL A 90 -7.85 0.97 -2.88
C VAL A 90 -7.15 2.25 -3.30
N GLN A 91 -5.82 2.26 -3.26
CA GLN A 91 -5.03 3.45 -3.49
C GLN A 91 -3.80 3.15 -4.33
N VAL A 92 -3.40 4.14 -5.12
CA VAL A 92 -2.08 4.15 -5.76
C VAL A 92 -1.25 5.22 -5.06
N LEU A 93 -0.10 4.83 -4.54
CA LEU A 93 0.83 5.68 -3.82
C LEU A 93 2.07 5.91 -4.67
N GLU A 94 2.55 7.15 -4.69
CA GLU A 94 3.73 7.54 -5.45
C GLU A 94 4.78 8.13 -4.51
N GLY A 95 6.03 7.79 -4.73
CA GLY A 95 7.15 8.32 -3.97
C GLY A 95 8.45 7.65 -4.37
N GLU A 96 9.54 8.08 -3.78
CA GLU A 96 10.84 7.45 -3.97
C GLU A 96 10.81 6.04 -3.39
N ASP A 97 11.16 5.04 -4.21
CA ASP A 97 11.15 3.63 -3.83
C ASP A 97 9.82 3.25 -3.11
N ALA A 98 8.71 3.50 -3.79
CA ALA A 98 7.37 3.47 -3.18
C ALA A 98 7.03 2.13 -2.54
N VAL A 99 7.37 1.00 -3.18
CA VAL A 99 7.09 -0.34 -2.63
C VAL A 99 7.77 -0.51 -1.27
N LYS A 100 9.07 -0.24 -1.20
CA LYS A 100 9.83 -0.37 0.04
C LYS A 100 9.34 0.61 1.10
N ARG A 101 9.16 1.86 0.73
CA ARG A 101 8.71 2.92 1.65
C ARG A 101 7.34 2.58 2.25
N ASN A 102 6.42 2.10 1.43
CA ASN A 102 5.11 1.69 1.90
C ASN A 102 5.20 0.50 2.85
N ARG A 103 6.01 -0.50 2.52
CA ARG A 103 6.17 -1.67 3.39
C ARG A 103 6.81 -1.30 4.73
N ASP A 104 7.76 -0.38 4.72
CA ASP A 104 8.39 0.12 5.95
C ASP A 104 7.38 0.84 6.84
N VAL A 105 6.51 1.68 6.27
CA VAL A 105 5.50 2.40 7.05
C VAL A 105 4.36 1.49 7.50
N MET A 106 4.04 0.46 6.72
CA MET A 106 3.03 -0.54 7.12
C MET A 106 3.46 -1.35 8.34
N GLY A 107 4.72 -1.73 8.39
CA GLY A 107 5.25 -2.59 9.43
C GLY A 107 5.08 -4.08 9.15
N ALA A 108 5.58 -4.91 10.04
CA ALA A 108 5.52 -6.36 9.93
C ALA A 108 4.07 -6.86 9.81
N THR A 109 3.87 -7.95 9.07
CA THR A 109 2.56 -8.55 8.82
C THR A 109 1.81 -8.86 10.11
N ASN A 110 2.52 -9.40 11.11
CA ASN A 110 1.97 -9.58 12.44
C ASN A 110 2.18 -8.28 13.23
N PRO A 111 1.11 -7.61 13.70
CA PRO A 111 1.26 -6.36 14.45
C PRO A 111 2.06 -6.53 15.74
N ALA A 112 2.10 -7.72 16.33
CA ALA A 112 2.94 -7.98 17.50
C ALA A 112 4.43 -7.83 17.21
N ASP A 113 4.85 -8.09 15.98
CA ASP A 113 6.24 -7.99 15.53
C ASP A 113 6.55 -6.64 14.86
N ALA A 114 5.54 -5.79 14.68
CA ALA A 114 5.71 -4.50 14.01
C ALA A 114 6.40 -3.48 14.92
N ALA A 115 7.26 -2.68 14.33
CA ALA A 115 7.97 -1.62 15.05
C ALA A 115 7.05 -0.46 15.43
N GLU A 116 7.39 0.23 16.50
CA GLU A 116 6.69 1.46 16.88
C GLU A 116 6.71 2.47 15.74
N GLY A 117 5.63 3.20 15.57
CA GLY A 117 5.48 4.19 14.50
C GLY A 117 4.96 3.63 13.19
N THR A 118 4.78 2.31 13.08
CA THR A 118 4.18 1.69 11.89
C THR A 118 2.66 1.64 12.00
N ILE A 119 2.00 1.55 10.84
CA ILE A 119 0.55 1.48 10.78
C ILE A 119 0.02 0.25 11.53
N ARG A 120 0.61 -0.90 11.28
CA ARG A 120 0.15 -2.14 11.90
C ARG A 120 0.36 -2.15 13.41
N LYS A 121 1.47 -1.60 13.89
CA LYS A 121 1.68 -1.48 15.34
C LYS A 121 0.65 -0.58 15.99
N ALA A 122 0.31 0.52 15.35
CA ALA A 122 -0.61 1.51 15.91
C ALA A 122 -2.08 1.10 15.80
N LEU A 123 -2.48 0.45 14.69
CA LEU A 123 -3.87 0.34 14.30
C LEU A 123 -4.38 -1.08 14.08
N ALA A 124 -3.53 -2.05 13.76
CA ALA A 124 -3.96 -3.40 13.42
C ALA A 124 -4.46 -4.16 14.64
N GLU A 125 -5.49 -4.97 14.45
CA GLU A 125 -6.11 -5.77 15.51
C GLU A 125 -5.43 -7.13 15.68
N SER A 126 -5.04 -7.76 14.57
CA SER A 126 -4.46 -9.10 14.55
C SER A 126 -3.70 -9.31 13.23
N ILE A 127 -3.09 -10.48 13.08
CA ILE A 127 -2.42 -10.85 11.83
C ILE A 127 -3.42 -10.96 10.66
N GLU A 128 -4.64 -11.39 10.92
CA GLU A 128 -5.71 -11.51 9.93
C GLU A 128 -6.35 -10.14 9.64
N ALA A 129 -6.53 -9.32 10.66
CA ALA A 129 -7.10 -7.98 10.58
C ALA A 129 -5.99 -6.95 10.77
N ASN A 130 -5.07 -6.88 9.79
CA ASN A 130 -3.85 -6.09 9.93
C ASN A 130 -3.89 -4.74 9.18
N SER A 131 -5.07 -4.25 8.90
CA SER A 131 -5.42 -2.89 8.47
C SER A 131 -5.04 -2.50 7.05
N VAL A 132 -3.91 -2.95 6.53
CA VAL A 132 -3.39 -2.49 5.23
C VAL A 132 -2.76 -3.61 4.43
N HIS A 133 -2.81 -3.44 3.11
CA HIS A 133 -2.10 -4.24 2.12
C HIS A 133 -1.18 -3.31 1.33
N GLY A 134 -0.02 -3.80 0.96
CA GLY A 134 0.89 -3.13 0.03
C GLY A 134 1.55 -4.13 -0.88
N SER A 135 1.83 -3.72 -2.11
CA SER A 135 2.54 -4.57 -3.07
C SER A 135 3.92 -4.94 -2.54
N ASP A 136 4.39 -6.13 -2.89
CA ASP A 136 5.68 -6.66 -2.43
C ASP A 136 6.83 -6.47 -3.42
N SER A 137 6.52 -6.02 -4.65
CA SER A 137 7.50 -5.76 -5.70
C SER A 137 6.95 -4.75 -6.69
N ASP A 138 7.84 -4.12 -7.47
CA ASP A 138 7.43 -3.21 -8.54
C ASP A 138 6.60 -3.93 -9.60
N GLU A 139 6.94 -5.18 -9.90
CA GLU A 139 6.20 -6.00 -10.86
C GLU A 139 4.77 -6.27 -10.38
N ASN A 140 4.62 -6.69 -9.13
CA ASN A 140 3.30 -6.93 -8.55
C ASN A 140 2.52 -5.63 -8.36
N ALA A 141 3.19 -4.52 -8.05
CA ALA A 141 2.55 -3.21 -7.98
C ALA A 141 1.87 -2.84 -9.30
N ALA A 142 2.55 -3.03 -10.42
CA ALA A 142 1.97 -2.74 -11.74
C ALA A 142 0.72 -3.58 -12.01
N ILE A 143 0.76 -4.87 -11.69
CA ILE A 143 -0.36 -5.80 -11.87
C ILE A 143 -1.54 -5.39 -10.97
N GLU A 144 -1.27 -5.12 -9.70
CA GLU A 144 -2.30 -4.78 -8.72
C GLU A 144 -2.96 -3.43 -9.01
N ILE A 145 -2.17 -2.44 -9.44
CA ILE A 145 -2.69 -1.13 -9.87
C ILE A 145 -3.65 -1.31 -11.05
N ALA A 146 -3.21 -2.04 -12.08
CA ALA A 146 -4.01 -2.26 -13.28
C ALA A 146 -5.30 -3.05 -13.01
N PHE A 147 -5.35 -3.81 -11.92
CA PHE A 147 -6.54 -4.55 -11.53
C PHE A 147 -7.69 -3.62 -11.14
N PHE A 148 -7.40 -2.49 -10.49
CA PHE A 148 -8.42 -1.57 -9.97
C PHE A 148 -8.47 -0.22 -10.66
N PHE A 149 -7.42 0.18 -11.37
CA PHE A 149 -7.31 1.53 -11.93
C PHE A 149 -6.93 1.49 -13.40
N LYS A 150 -7.51 2.44 -14.15
CA LYS A 150 -7.09 2.75 -15.52
C LYS A 150 -5.97 3.79 -15.47
N PRO A 151 -5.07 3.84 -16.48
CA PRO A 151 -3.98 4.83 -16.48
C PRO A 151 -4.44 6.27 -16.32
N GLU A 152 -5.57 6.66 -16.92
CA GLU A 152 -6.11 8.02 -16.83
C GLU A 152 -6.65 8.38 -15.45
N GLU A 153 -6.84 7.40 -14.57
CA GLU A 153 -7.28 7.64 -13.20
C GLU A 153 -6.13 8.01 -12.26
N LEU A 154 -4.89 7.85 -12.70
CA LEU A 154 -3.70 8.16 -11.91
C LEU A 154 -3.32 9.62 -12.18
N VAL A 155 -3.56 10.48 -11.20
CA VAL A 155 -3.37 11.92 -11.32
C VAL A 155 -2.50 12.42 -10.18
N GLY A 156 -1.40 12.97 -10.50
CA GLY A 156 -0.46 13.40 -9.48
C GLY A 156 0.67 14.21 -9.94
#